data_a10838de105a02d2c33e4ae97c1c9bc4
#
_entry.id   a10838de105a02d2c33e4ae97c1c9bc4
#
_cell.length_a   1.000
_cell.length_b   1.000
_cell.length_c   1.000
_cell.angle_alpha   90.00
_cell.angle_beta   90.00
_cell.angle_gamma   90.00
#
_symmetry.space_group_name_H-M   'P 1'
#
loop_
_entity.id
_entity.type
_entity.pdbx_description
1 polymer ?
#
loop_
_entity_poly.entity_id
_entity_poly.type
_entity_poly.pdbx_seq_one_letter_code
_entity_poly.pdbx_strand_id
1 'polypeptide(L)'
;GRISFPLALAGSRSNDQVDEIHYFQKPSEGLAFVKDNIDKDIVVILDWKFNSSTLQGDDVLRDIDEVSVLVPVIVFTGASIDATEANKMFKGNAFSCVPKDSDTDTLVNAIRNAYNRIQNDIRSVMEKWILKQNPEKRNKPYMRSGDKVYTLNDILVSIRRQDEFGKETTRGILSLATELFTNNMREK
;
A
#
# COMPACT_ATOMS: atom_id res chain seq x y z
N GLY A 1 -24.41 -5.89 20.73
CA GLY A 1 -24.02 -6.50 19.48
C GLY A 1 -22.64 -5.98 19.09
N ARG A 2 -21.64 -6.86 19.05
CA ARG A 2 -20.31 -6.50 18.52
C ARG A 2 -20.44 -6.36 17.00
N ILE A 3 -20.30 -5.16 16.50
CA ILE A 3 -20.26 -4.92 15.06
C ILE A 3 -18.84 -5.30 14.62
N SER A 4 -18.71 -6.38 13.88
CA SER A 4 -17.45 -6.76 13.25
C SER A 4 -17.41 -6.11 11.87
N PHE A 5 -16.46 -5.20 11.65
CA PHE A 5 -16.23 -4.58 10.35
C PHE A 5 -15.10 -5.34 9.65
N PRO A 6 -15.34 -6.02 8.53
CA PRO A 6 -14.30 -6.77 7.83
C PRO A 6 -13.23 -5.88 7.22
N LEU A 7 -13.54 -4.62 6.90
CA LEU A 7 -12.56 -3.69 6.31
C LEU A 7 -12.91 -2.24 6.66
N ALA A 8 -11.93 -1.49 7.14
CA ALA A 8 -12.00 -0.05 7.27
C ALA A 8 -10.83 0.59 6.52
N LEU A 9 -11.07 1.72 5.84
CA LEU A 9 -10.07 2.44 5.08
C LEU A 9 -9.94 3.84 5.64
N ALA A 10 -8.71 4.29 5.84
CA ALA A 10 -8.39 5.63 6.28
C ALA A 10 -7.61 6.36 5.19
N GLY A 11 -8.09 7.54 4.80
CA GLY A 11 -7.42 8.43 3.85
C GLY A 11 -7.08 9.77 4.50
N SER A 12 -5.96 10.36 4.16
CA SER A 12 -5.59 11.69 4.67
C SER A 12 -5.06 12.59 3.56
N ARG A 13 -5.29 13.89 3.69
CA ARG A 13 -4.77 14.92 2.76
C ARG A 13 -3.75 15.87 3.36
N SER A 14 -3.62 16.02 4.67
CA SER A 14 -2.57 16.80 5.34
C SER A 14 -2.69 16.77 6.86
N ASN A 15 -1.56 16.88 7.58
CA ASN A 15 -1.43 17.08 9.03
C ASN A 15 -2.08 16.03 9.92
N ASP A 16 -1.50 14.81 10.02
CA ASP A 16 -1.77 13.81 11.08
C ASP A 16 -3.26 13.47 11.34
N GLN A 17 -4.16 13.87 10.46
CA GLN A 17 -5.59 13.66 10.59
C GLN A 17 -6.08 12.67 9.55
N VAL A 18 -6.80 11.64 10.00
CA VAL A 18 -7.57 10.74 9.11
C VAL A 18 -8.77 11.54 8.62
N ASP A 19 -8.84 11.85 7.32
CA ASP A 19 -9.89 12.69 6.76
C ASP A 19 -11.20 11.95 6.56
N GLU A 20 -11.13 10.67 6.22
CA GLU A 20 -12.30 9.87 5.89
C GLU A 20 -12.10 8.40 6.26
N ILE A 21 -13.13 7.78 6.86
CA ILE A 21 -13.15 6.36 7.21
C ILE A 21 -14.30 5.70 6.47
N HIS A 22 -13.98 4.73 5.63
CA HIS A 22 -14.94 3.91 4.91
C HIS A 22 -15.03 2.52 5.54
N TYR A 23 -16.26 2.03 5.74
CA TYR A 23 -16.53 0.72 6.30
C TYR A 23 -17.20 -0.18 5.26
N PHE A 24 -16.67 -1.38 5.11
CA PHE A 24 -17.20 -2.38 4.18
C PHE A 24 -17.52 -3.66 4.93
N GLN A 25 -18.75 -4.14 4.80
CA GLN A 25 -19.15 -5.45 5.37
C GLN A 25 -18.74 -6.61 4.46
N LYS A 26 -18.62 -6.34 3.15
CA LYS A 26 -18.18 -7.33 2.16
C LYS A 26 -16.76 -7.01 1.71
N PRO A 27 -15.83 -7.96 1.85
CA PRO A 27 -14.43 -7.77 1.42
C PRO A 27 -14.29 -7.35 -0.04
N SER A 28 -15.16 -7.88 -0.93
CA SER A 28 -15.16 -7.53 -2.36
C SER A 28 -15.45 -6.06 -2.63
N GLU A 29 -16.32 -5.43 -1.84
CA GLU A 29 -16.63 -3.99 -1.97
C GLU A 29 -15.42 -3.15 -1.52
N GLY A 30 -14.77 -3.53 -0.42
CA GLY A 30 -13.57 -2.87 0.05
C GLY A 30 -12.39 -3.02 -0.92
N LEU A 31 -12.22 -4.19 -1.51
CA LEU A 31 -11.19 -4.43 -2.54
C LEU A 31 -11.45 -3.59 -3.81
N ALA A 32 -12.71 -3.49 -4.25
CA ALA A 32 -13.07 -2.61 -5.36
C ALA A 32 -12.74 -1.15 -5.04
N PHE A 33 -13.07 -0.69 -3.83
CA PHE A 33 -12.74 0.66 -3.39
C PHE A 33 -11.22 0.92 -3.39
N VAL A 34 -10.40 -0.03 -2.93
CA VAL A 34 -8.93 0.10 -2.98
C VAL A 34 -8.46 0.24 -4.43
N LYS A 35 -8.98 -0.57 -5.35
CA LYS A 35 -8.63 -0.52 -6.78
C LYS A 35 -8.98 0.82 -7.41
N ASP A 36 -10.17 1.34 -7.10
CA ASP A 36 -10.69 2.59 -7.69
C ASP A 36 -10.02 3.85 -7.11
N ASN A 37 -9.41 3.74 -5.92
CA ASN A 37 -8.78 4.86 -5.23
C ASN A 37 -7.29 4.65 -4.96
N ILE A 38 -6.61 3.82 -5.77
CA ILE A 38 -5.20 3.44 -5.57
C ILE A 38 -4.23 4.64 -5.68
N ASP A 39 -4.68 5.76 -6.25
CA ASP A 39 -3.94 7.02 -6.34
C ASP A 39 -3.99 7.86 -5.04
N LYS A 40 -4.80 7.45 -4.08
CA LYS A 40 -4.93 8.09 -2.77
C LYS A 40 -4.06 7.41 -1.71
N ASP A 41 -3.85 8.11 -0.60
CA ASP A 41 -3.21 7.55 0.58
C ASP A 41 -4.22 6.70 1.34
N ILE A 42 -4.14 5.40 1.17
CA ILE A 42 -5.05 4.43 1.77
C ILE A 42 -4.29 3.56 2.76
N VAL A 43 -4.81 3.45 3.97
CA VAL A 43 -4.43 2.44 4.97
C VAL A 43 -5.61 1.49 5.16
N VAL A 44 -5.40 0.21 4.98
CA VAL A 44 -6.43 -0.80 5.15
C VAL A 44 -6.37 -1.39 6.56
N ILE A 45 -7.52 -1.44 7.24
CA ILE A 45 -7.68 -2.17 8.50
C ILE A 45 -8.53 -3.39 8.21
N LEU A 46 -7.93 -4.56 8.25
CA LEU A 46 -8.53 -5.84 7.87
C LEU A 46 -8.85 -6.68 9.09
N ASP A 47 -10.12 -7.02 9.30
CA ASP A 47 -10.48 -8.08 10.25
C ASP A 47 -9.97 -9.42 9.71
N TRP A 48 -9.21 -10.15 10.52
CA TRP A 48 -8.65 -11.44 10.10
C TRP A 48 -9.66 -12.54 10.01
N LYS A 49 -10.62 -12.55 10.95
CA LYS A 49 -11.67 -13.58 11.05
C LYS A 49 -13.04 -12.92 10.97
N PHE A 50 -13.62 -12.92 9.81
CA PHE A 50 -14.99 -12.48 9.57
C PHE A 50 -15.85 -13.62 9.04
N ASN A 51 -17.14 -13.54 9.29
CA ASN A 51 -18.09 -14.54 8.82
C ASN A 51 -18.34 -14.36 7.31
N SER A 52 -17.50 -14.97 6.51
CA SER A 52 -17.69 -15.09 5.07
C SER A 52 -17.57 -16.55 4.66
N SER A 53 -18.44 -16.98 3.75
CA SER A 53 -18.39 -18.33 3.19
C SER A 53 -17.39 -18.48 2.05
N THR A 54 -16.86 -17.36 1.51
CA THR A 54 -16.10 -17.37 0.25
C THR A 54 -14.71 -16.76 0.32
N LEU A 55 -14.48 -15.81 1.24
CA LEU A 55 -13.18 -15.12 1.38
C LEU A 55 -12.78 -15.08 2.85
N GLN A 56 -11.53 -15.36 3.13
CA GLN A 56 -10.92 -15.22 4.45
C GLN A 56 -9.92 -14.04 4.46
N GLY A 57 -9.43 -13.66 5.64
CA GLY A 57 -8.50 -12.55 5.78
C GLY A 57 -7.22 -12.69 4.95
N ASP A 58 -6.70 -13.92 4.82
CA ASP A 58 -5.51 -14.22 3.98
C ASP A 58 -5.80 -14.06 2.48
N ASP A 59 -7.01 -14.38 2.01
CA ASP A 59 -7.39 -14.14 0.61
C ASP A 59 -7.48 -12.64 0.32
N VAL A 60 -8.13 -11.88 1.20
CA VAL A 60 -8.27 -10.42 1.04
C VAL A 60 -6.91 -9.73 1.08
N LEU A 61 -6.03 -10.14 2.01
CA LEU A 61 -4.68 -9.61 2.12
C LEU A 61 -3.88 -9.84 0.82
N ARG A 62 -3.92 -11.05 0.29
CA ARG A 62 -3.29 -11.41 -0.99
C ARG A 62 -3.87 -10.59 -2.13
N ASP A 63 -5.19 -10.46 -2.23
CA ASP A 63 -5.84 -9.72 -3.31
C ASP A 63 -5.49 -8.22 -3.28
N ILE A 64 -5.28 -7.64 -2.07
CA ILE A 64 -4.76 -6.27 -1.93
C ILE A 64 -3.29 -6.20 -2.37
N ASP A 65 -2.46 -7.16 -1.95
CA ASP A 65 -1.05 -7.23 -2.32
C ASP A 65 -0.87 -7.36 -3.85
N GLU A 66 -1.75 -8.11 -4.52
CA GLU A 66 -1.79 -8.20 -5.98
C GLU A 66 -2.14 -6.86 -6.67
N VAL A 67 -2.93 -6.01 -6.02
CA VAL A 67 -3.22 -4.66 -6.54
C VAL A 67 -2.00 -3.76 -6.38
N SER A 68 -1.46 -3.69 -5.17
CA SER A 68 -0.20 -2.99 -4.87
C SER A 68 0.35 -3.40 -3.51
N VAL A 69 1.57 -3.88 -3.48
CA VAL A 69 2.33 -4.15 -2.24
C VAL A 69 2.61 -2.88 -1.41
N LEU A 70 2.30 -1.70 -1.98
CA LEU A 70 2.52 -0.40 -1.32
C LEU A 70 1.34 0.01 -0.44
N VAL A 71 0.18 -0.62 -0.58
CA VAL A 71 -0.98 -0.39 0.28
C VAL A 71 -0.75 -1.08 1.63
N PRO A 72 -0.53 -0.35 2.73
CA PRO A 72 -0.32 -0.98 4.01
C PRO A 72 -1.62 -1.54 4.56
N VAL A 73 -1.59 -2.81 4.94
CA VAL A 73 -2.70 -3.52 5.56
C VAL A 73 -2.38 -3.79 7.02
N ILE A 74 -3.20 -3.26 7.92
CA ILE A 74 -3.16 -3.53 9.36
C ILE A 74 -4.19 -4.62 9.63
N VAL A 75 -3.72 -5.78 10.04
CA VAL A 75 -4.62 -6.86 10.48
C VAL A 75 -5.12 -6.52 11.89
N PHE A 76 -6.44 -6.45 12.06
CA PHE A 76 -7.10 -6.14 13.33
C PHE A 76 -7.95 -7.33 13.77
N THR A 77 -7.48 -8.10 14.74
CA THR A 77 -8.07 -9.41 15.08
C THR A 77 -8.40 -9.56 16.54
N GLY A 78 -9.54 -10.18 16.84
CA GLY A 78 -9.94 -10.58 18.19
C GLY A 78 -9.58 -12.02 18.55
N ALA A 79 -8.95 -12.77 17.64
CA ALA A 79 -8.54 -14.14 17.86
C ALA A 79 -7.08 -14.21 18.28
N SER A 80 -6.74 -15.22 19.08
CA SER A 80 -5.34 -15.59 19.28
C SER A 80 -4.74 -16.03 17.94
N ILE A 81 -3.59 -15.49 17.60
CA ILE A 81 -2.87 -15.77 16.37
C ILE A 81 -1.85 -16.85 16.68
N ASP A 82 -1.95 -18.00 16.03
CA ASP A 82 -0.92 -19.03 16.09
C ASP A 82 0.21 -18.74 15.10
N ALA A 83 1.28 -19.53 15.16
CA ALA A 83 2.45 -19.35 14.28
C ALA A 83 2.10 -19.53 12.78
N THR A 84 1.10 -20.33 12.45
CA THR A 84 0.65 -20.56 11.08
C THR A 84 -0.05 -19.33 10.54
N GLU A 85 -0.95 -18.75 11.32
CA GLU A 85 -1.66 -17.51 10.97
C GLU A 85 -0.70 -16.33 10.88
N ALA A 86 0.24 -16.22 11.83
CA ALA A 86 1.29 -15.19 11.78
C ALA A 86 2.14 -15.31 10.49
N ASN A 87 2.52 -16.52 10.09
CA ASN A 87 3.23 -16.76 8.84
C ASN A 87 2.42 -16.37 7.60
N LYS A 88 1.11 -16.62 7.59
CA LYS A 88 0.24 -16.18 6.48
C LYS A 88 0.19 -14.66 6.37
N MET A 89 0.04 -13.96 7.50
CA MET A 89 0.05 -12.49 7.53
C MET A 89 1.38 -11.93 7.03
N PHE A 90 2.48 -12.50 7.48
CA PHE A 90 3.82 -12.07 7.06
C PHE A 90 4.06 -12.32 5.56
N LYS A 91 3.68 -13.49 5.04
CA LYS A 91 3.79 -13.82 3.61
C LYS A 91 2.87 -12.96 2.73
N GLY A 92 1.70 -12.59 3.25
CA GLY A 92 0.76 -11.71 2.59
C GLY A 92 1.09 -10.23 2.72
N ASN A 93 2.31 -9.88 3.19
CA ASN A 93 2.78 -8.50 3.32
C ASN A 93 1.92 -7.62 4.25
N ALA A 94 1.34 -8.19 5.31
CA ALA A 94 0.68 -7.38 6.34
C ALA A 94 1.66 -6.36 6.93
N PHE A 95 1.25 -5.11 7.01
CA PHE A 95 2.07 -4.03 7.58
C PHE A 95 2.25 -4.20 9.08
N SER A 96 1.17 -4.51 9.77
CA SER A 96 1.18 -4.83 11.21
C SER A 96 -0.03 -5.67 11.58
N CYS A 97 0.00 -6.22 12.79
CA CYS A 97 -1.12 -6.91 13.39
C CYS A 97 -1.41 -6.29 14.76
N VAL A 98 -2.67 -5.92 14.98
CA VAL A 98 -3.15 -5.29 16.21
C VAL A 98 -4.29 -6.14 16.79
N PRO A 99 -4.17 -6.63 18.02
CA PRO A 99 -5.26 -7.31 18.72
C PRO A 99 -6.42 -6.36 19.00
N LYS A 100 -7.68 -6.85 18.90
CA LYS A 100 -8.89 -6.04 19.16
C LYS A 100 -9.06 -5.64 20.63
N ASP A 101 -8.38 -6.32 21.54
CA ASP A 101 -8.34 -6.03 22.98
C ASP A 101 -7.20 -5.06 23.38
N SER A 102 -6.37 -4.63 22.42
CA SER A 102 -5.38 -3.59 22.64
C SER A 102 -6.04 -2.25 22.94
N ASP A 103 -5.29 -1.36 23.58
CA ASP A 103 -5.72 0.03 23.75
C ASP A 103 -5.88 0.75 22.39
N THR A 104 -6.68 1.80 22.40
CA THR A 104 -6.95 2.60 21.20
C THR A 104 -5.68 3.21 20.63
N ASP A 105 -4.72 3.59 21.49
CA ASP A 105 -3.47 4.22 21.07
C ASP A 105 -2.61 3.27 20.26
N THR A 106 -2.65 1.98 20.53
CA THR A 106 -1.95 0.96 19.74
C THR A 106 -2.44 0.93 18.29
N LEU A 107 -3.74 0.97 18.05
CA LEU A 107 -4.31 1.02 16.70
C LEU A 107 -4.00 2.36 16.01
N VAL A 108 -4.16 3.48 16.72
CA VAL A 108 -3.84 4.82 16.19
C VAL A 108 -2.38 4.93 15.80
N ASN A 109 -1.46 4.40 16.61
CA ASN A 109 -0.03 4.38 16.30
C ASN A 109 0.28 3.49 15.10
N ALA A 110 -0.39 2.33 14.96
CA ALA A 110 -0.25 1.48 13.79
C ALA A 110 -0.70 2.19 12.51
N ILE A 111 -1.83 2.91 12.55
CA ILE A 111 -2.34 3.71 11.41
C ILE A 111 -1.35 4.84 11.07
N ARG A 112 -0.86 5.58 12.08
CA ARG A 112 0.13 6.64 11.88
C ARG A 112 1.43 6.13 11.25
N ASN A 113 1.92 5.00 11.71
CA ASN A 113 3.13 4.38 11.15
C ASN A 113 2.91 3.90 9.71
N ALA A 114 1.74 3.32 9.41
CA ALA A 114 1.36 2.92 8.06
C ALA A 114 1.28 4.14 7.12
N TYR A 115 0.68 5.22 7.57
CA TYR A 115 0.60 6.48 6.82
C TYR A 115 1.99 7.08 6.58
N ASN A 116 2.83 7.15 7.61
CA ASN A 116 4.21 7.61 7.49
C ASN A 116 5.01 6.76 6.47
N ARG A 117 4.78 5.44 6.41
CA ARG A 117 5.38 4.59 5.36
C ARG A 117 4.96 5.06 3.97
N ILE A 118 3.66 5.33 3.74
CA ILE A 118 3.17 5.81 2.44
C ILE A 118 3.83 7.14 2.05
N GLN A 119 3.97 8.06 3.00
CA GLN A 119 4.53 9.39 2.72
C GLN A 119 6.04 9.37 2.44
N ASN A 120 6.76 8.48 3.11
CA ASN A 120 8.23 8.43 3.05
C ASN A 120 8.78 7.36 2.09
N ASP A 121 7.93 6.49 1.54
CA ASP A 121 8.35 5.48 0.58
C ASP A 121 8.47 6.08 -0.82
N ILE A 122 9.69 6.10 -1.36
CA ILE A 122 9.98 6.61 -2.71
C ILE A 122 9.10 5.93 -3.78
N ARG A 123 8.74 4.67 -3.59
CA ARG A 123 7.89 3.91 -4.50
C ARG A 123 6.47 4.49 -4.54
N SER A 124 5.92 4.83 -3.38
CA SER A 124 4.61 5.48 -3.27
C SER A 124 4.62 6.87 -3.92
N VAL A 125 5.70 7.62 -3.75
CA VAL A 125 5.88 8.91 -4.42
C VAL A 125 5.91 8.75 -5.94
N MET A 126 6.65 7.74 -6.45
CA MET A 126 6.71 7.44 -7.89
C MET A 126 5.36 7.00 -8.43
N GLU A 127 4.66 6.11 -7.75
CA GLU A 127 3.32 5.65 -8.12
C GLU A 127 2.36 6.84 -8.28
N LYS A 128 2.26 7.68 -7.26
CA LYS A 128 1.41 8.88 -7.32
C LYS A 128 1.80 9.83 -8.44
N TRP A 129 3.10 10.02 -8.66
CA TRP A 129 3.58 10.87 -9.76
C TRP A 129 3.17 10.30 -11.12
N ILE A 130 3.30 8.99 -11.33
CA ILE A 130 2.90 8.33 -12.58
C ILE A 130 1.38 8.46 -12.78
N LEU A 131 0.58 8.20 -11.74
CA LEU A 131 -0.88 8.25 -11.81
C LEU A 131 -1.42 9.66 -12.14
N LYS A 132 -0.71 10.71 -11.73
CA LYS A 132 -1.04 12.10 -12.08
C LYS A 132 -0.74 12.46 -13.54
N GLN A 133 0.02 11.64 -14.28
CA GLN A 133 0.28 11.90 -15.69
C GLN A 133 -0.96 11.58 -16.54
N ASN A 134 -1.12 12.32 -17.65
CA ASN A 134 -2.18 12.05 -18.60
C ASN A 134 -2.12 10.58 -19.10
N PRO A 135 -3.25 9.87 -19.22
CA PRO A 135 -3.29 8.48 -19.69
C PRO A 135 -2.59 8.24 -21.02
N GLU A 136 -2.68 9.18 -21.97
CA GLU A 136 -1.96 9.08 -23.24
C GLU A 136 -0.44 9.10 -23.05
N LYS A 137 0.05 9.96 -22.14
CA LYS A 137 1.49 10.06 -21.80
C LYS A 137 1.97 8.78 -21.12
N ARG A 138 1.15 8.17 -20.26
CA ARG A 138 1.50 6.95 -19.56
C ARG A 138 1.69 5.74 -20.47
N ASN A 139 1.06 5.76 -21.65
CA ASN A 139 1.14 4.68 -22.65
C ASN A 139 2.22 4.93 -23.73
N LYS A 140 2.88 6.07 -23.72
CA LYS A 140 3.99 6.35 -24.65
C LYS A 140 5.30 5.75 -24.14
N PRO A 141 6.23 5.39 -25.05
CA PRO A 141 7.59 5.04 -24.70
C PRO A 141 8.22 6.09 -23.78
N TYR A 142 8.72 5.66 -22.61
CA TYR A 142 9.27 6.57 -21.62
C TYR A 142 10.76 6.35 -21.38
N MET A 143 11.17 5.08 -21.21
CA MET A 143 12.58 4.73 -21.02
C MET A 143 12.93 3.41 -21.71
N ARG A 144 14.22 3.22 -21.96
CA ARG A 144 14.77 1.97 -22.49
C ARG A 144 15.71 1.34 -21.46
N SER A 145 15.58 0.04 -21.25
CA SER A 145 16.52 -0.75 -20.46
C SER A 145 16.89 -2.00 -21.27
N GLY A 146 18.16 -2.11 -21.70
CA GLY A 146 18.59 -3.10 -22.66
C GLY A 146 17.84 -2.93 -24.01
N ASP A 147 17.32 -4.03 -24.53
CA ASP A 147 16.54 -4.06 -25.78
C ASP A 147 15.05 -3.75 -25.59
N LYS A 148 14.61 -3.58 -24.35
CA LYS A 148 13.21 -3.38 -24.01
C LYS A 148 12.89 -1.91 -23.77
N VAL A 149 11.75 -1.47 -24.32
CA VAL A 149 11.20 -0.14 -24.14
C VAL A 149 10.02 -0.22 -23.16
N TYR A 150 10.01 0.67 -22.18
CA TYR A 150 9.02 0.71 -21.13
C TYR A 150 8.22 2.01 -21.18
N THR A 151 6.93 1.89 -20.94
CA THR A 151 6.02 3.01 -20.70
C THR A 151 5.97 3.34 -19.21
N LEU A 152 5.36 4.47 -18.83
CA LEU A 152 5.11 4.77 -17.41
C LEU A 152 4.17 3.74 -16.76
N ASN A 153 3.23 3.16 -17.51
CA ASN A 153 2.37 2.09 -17.00
C ASN A 153 3.14 0.80 -16.74
N ASP A 154 4.12 0.44 -17.57
CA ASP A 154 4.99 -0.72 -17.31
C ASP A 154 5.81 -0.51 -16.04
N ILE A 155 6.37 0.68 -15.86
CA ILE A 155 7.10 1.05 -14.64
C ILE A 155 6.18 0.98 -13.41
N LEU A 156 4.96 1.50 -13.50
CA LEU A 156 3.97 1.45 -12.43
C LEU A 156 3.66 -0.01 -12.01
N VAL A 157 3.41 -0.89 -12.98
CA VAL A 157 3.17 -2.30 -12.71
C VAL A 157 4.37 -2.95 -12.02
N SER A 158 5.58 -2.69 -12.49
CA SER A 158 6.80 -3.25 -11.90
C SER A 158 7.06 -2.74 -10.48
N ILE A 159 6.81 -1.46 -10.20
CA ILE A 159 6.90 -0.89 -8.85
C ILE A 159 5.90 -1.57 -7.92
N ARG A 160 4.65 -1.74 -8.35
CA ARG A 160 3.59 -2.38 -7.57
C ARG A 160 3.89 -3.84 -7.25
N ARG A 161 4.47 -4.58 -8.20
CA ARG A 161 4.84 -5.98 -8.05
C ARG A 161 6.17 -6.20 -7.36
N GLN A 162 6.96 -5.15 -7.18
CA GLN A 162 8.32 -5.23 -6.63
C GLN A 162 9.19 -6.26 -7.38
N ASP A 163 8.98 -6.40 -8.70
CA ASP A 163 9.83 -7.20 -9.55
C ASP A 163 11.24 -6.58 -9.69
N GLU A 164 12.16 -7.28 -10.35
CA GLU A 164 13.56 -6.84 -10.45
C GLU A 164 13.68 -5.48 -11.13
N PHE A 165 12.94 -5.26 -12.22
CA PHE A 165 12.93 -3.99 -12.94
C PHE A 165 12.38 -2.84 -12.09
N GLY A 166 11.30 -3.06 -11.31
CA GLY A 166 10.75 -2.08 -10.39
C GLY A 166 11.73 -1.69 -9.29
N LYS A 167 12.46 -2.67 -8.74
CA LYS A 167 13.52 -2.43 -7.74
C LYS A 167 14.70 -1.66 -8.31
N GLU A 168 15.17 -2.03 -9.50
CA GLU A 168 16.27 -1.34 -10.18
C GLU A 168 15.90 0.10 -10.54
N THR A 169 14.69 0.32 -11.07
CA THR A 169 14.18 1.65 -11.42
C THR A 169 14.10 2.53 -10.17
N THR A 170 13.59 2.00 -9.06
CA THR A 170 13.50 2.73 -7.79
C THR A 170 14.89 3.13 -7.27
N ARG A 171 15.87 2.20 -7.30
CA ARG A 171 17.24 2.50 -6.90
C ARG A 171 17.90 3.54 -7.81
N GLY A 172 17.70 3.43 -9.13
CA GLY A 172 18.24 4.36 -10.10
C GLY A 172 17.75 5.79 -9.88
N ILE A 173 16.45 5.96 -9.62
CA ILE A 173 15.87 7.27 -9.32
C ILE A 173 16.40 7.83 -8.00
N LEU A 174 16.51 7.00 -6.96
CA LEU A 174 17.08 7.43 -5.68
C LEU A 174 18.55 7.86 -5.82
N SER A 175 19.34 7.09 -6.58
CA SER A 175 20.75 7.44 -6.87
C SER A 175 20.85 8.78 -7.58
N LEU A 176 20.05 8.96 -8.65
CA LEU A 176 20.03 10.22 -9.42
C LEU A 176 19.61 11.41 -8.55
N ALA A 177 18.58 11.26 -7.73
CA ALA A 177 18.15 12.30 -6.80
C ALA A 177 19.27 12.66 -5.82
N THR A 178 19.98 11.67 -5.26
CA THR A 178 21.11 11.88 -4.36
C THR A 178 22.24 12.63 -5.05
N GLU A 179 22.58 12.27 -6.29
CA GLU A 179 23.61 12.94 -7.07
C GLU A 179 23.25 14.42 -7.35
N LEU A 180 22.01 14.68 -7.75
CA LEU A 180 21.53 16.03 -8.01
C LEU A 180 21.59 16.91 -6.74
N PHE A 181 21.17 16.37 -5.59
CA PHE A 181 21.27 17.09 -4.32
C PHE A 181 22.72 17.35 -3.91
N THR A 182 23.61 16.38 -4.10
CA THR A 182 25.01 16.50 -3.73
C THR A 182 25.75 17.52 -4.61
N ASN A 183 25.45 17.55 -5.91
CA ASN A 183 26.07 18.50 -6.84
C ASN A 183 25.59 19.92 -6.58
N ASN A 184 24.29 20.13 -6.32
CA ASN A 184 23.74 21.45 -5.99
C ASN A 184 24.29 22.03 -4.68
N MET A 185 24.81 21.19 -3.76
CA MET A 185 25.45 21.65 -2.53
C MET A 185 26.93 22.03 -2.72
N ARG A 186 27.58 21.58 -3.81
CA ARG A 186 28.97 21.89 -4.12
C ARG A 186 29.14 23.21 -4.91
N GLU A 187 28.06 23.71 -5.48
CA GLU A 187 28.06 24.97 -6.27
C GLU A 187 27.68 26.22 -5.45
N LYS A 188 27.51 26.08 -4.14
CA LYS A 188 27.30 27.16 -3.17
C LYS A 188 28.48 27.27 -2.22
#